data_cba463f7a3ddcf287f73c7285c47fa26
#
_entry.id   cba463f7a3ddcf287f73c7285c47fa26
#
_cell.length_a   1.000
_cell.length_b   1.000
_cell.length_c   1.000
_cell.angle_alpha   90.00
_cell.angle_beta   90.00
_cell.angle_gamma   90.00
#
_symmetry.space_group_name_H-M   'P 1'
#
loop_
_entity.id
_entity.type
_entity.pdbx_description
1 polymer ?
#
loop_
_entity_poly.entity_id
_entity_poly.type
_entity_poly.pdbx_seq_one_letter_code
_entity_poly.pdbx_strand_id
1 'polypeptide(L)'
;MRGLCSRRFQNRIKDSVYTELKWAINHLGLSDKFEIQKNTIIHVDTGSEFIFYGTERNIDDIKGTSDVDILWVEEAEKLTEDQWVIIGPTIRKEDSLAILLFNPKLVTDYVWKNFVVNPPPHT
;
A
#
# COMPACT_ATOMS: atom_id res chain seq x y z
N MET A 1 2.59 -0.37 14.48
CA MET A 1 1.90 -0.73 13.22
C MET A 1 2.70 -0.25 12.03
N ARG A 2 2.73 -1.04 10.99
CA ARG A 2 3.38 -0.68 9.73
C ARG A 2 2.39 -0.82 8.57
N GLY A 3 2.14 0.27 7.85
CA GLY A 3 1.30 0.29 6.67
C GLY A 3 2.15 0.47 5.41
N LEU A 4 1.95 -0.36 4.41
CA LEU A 4 2.60 -0.22 3.11
C LEU A 4 1.56 0.23 2.10
N CYS A 5 1.77 1.41 1.53
CA CYS A 5 0.88 1.98 0.52
C CYS A 5 1.61 1.96 -0.82
N SER A 6 1.01 1.34 -1.81
CA SER A 6 1.64 1.24 -3.12
C SER A 6 0.69 1.60 -4.25
N ARG A 7 1.28 2.03 -5.35
CA ARG A 7 0.63 2.33 -6.61
C ARG A 7 1.64 2.01 -7.71
N ARG A 8 1.20 1.88 -8.95
CA ARG A 8 2.11 1.51 -10.03
C ARG A 8 3.32 2.43 -10.14
N PHE A 9 3.11 3.74 -10.07
CA PHE A 9 4.19 4.72 -10.18
C PHE A 9 4.36 5.50 -8.87
N GLN A 10 5.61 5.65 -8.42
CA GLN A 10 5.94 6.35 -7.18
C GLN A 10 5.43 7.80 -7.17
N ASN A 11 5.55 8.51 -8.28
CA ASN A 11 5.11 9.90 -8.37
C ASN A 11 3.58 10.05 -8.27
N ARG A 12 2.83 9.00 -8.59
CA ARG A 12 1.37 9.02 -8.47
C ARG A 12 0.88 8.89 -7.03
N ILE A 13 1.65 8.23 -6.18
CA ILE A 13 1.32 8.10 -4.75
C ILE A 13 1.23 9.47 -4.09
N LYS A 14 2.06 10.43 -4.51
CA LYS A 14 2.05 11.78 -3.95
C LYS A 14 0.77 12.54 -4.29
N ASP A 15 0.08 12.15 -5.36
CA ASP A 15 -1.17 12.77 -5.78
C ASP A 15 -2.39 12.03 -5.23
N SER A 16 -2.19 11.05 -4.33
CA SER A 16 -3.25 10.22 -3.80
C SER A 16 -3.16 10.09 -2.28
N VAL A 17 -3.00 8.88 -1.75
CA VAL A 17 -3.07 8.60 -0.32
C VAL A 17 -2.04 9.40 0.50
N TYR A 18 -0.84 9.59 -0.03
CA TYR A 18 0.19 10.38 0.68
C TYR A 18 -0.25 11.82 0.89
N THR A 19 -0.76 12.47 -0.15
CA THR A 19 -1.25 13.84 -0.10
C THR A 19 -2.47 13.96 0.82
N GLU A 20 -3.38 13.00 0.74
CA GLU A 20 -4.58 12.97 1.59
C GLU A 20 -4.21 12.85 3.07
N LEU A 21 -3.27 11.99 3.41
CA LEU A 21 -2.81 11.83 4.79
C LEU A 21 -2.12 13.10 5.30
N LYS A 22 -1.28 13.73 4.49
CA LYS A 22 -0.65 15.00 4.86
C LYS A 22 -1.70 16.08 5.13
N TRP A 23 -2.68 16.19 4.26
CA TRP A 23 -3.75 17.15 4.43
C TRP A 23 -4.52 16.88 5.73
N ALA A 24 -4.87 15.63 5.99
CA ALA A 24 -5.62 15.26 7.18
C ALA A 24 -4.83 15.56 8.46
N ILE A 25 -3.53 15.26 8.48
CA ILE A 25 -2.67 15.55 9.63
C ILE A 25 -2.64 17.06 9.94
N ASN A 26 -2.49 17.88 8.90
CA ASN A 26 -2.46 19.33 9.07
C ASN A 26 -3.83 19.89 9.46
N HIS A 27 -4.89 19.39 8.83
CA HIS A 27 -6.27 19.86 9.10
C HIS A 27 -6.71 19.55 10.54
N LEU A 28 -6.32 18.39 11.06
CA LEU A 28 -6.67 17.97 12.41
C LEU A 28 -5.73 18.53 13.49
N GLY A 29 -4.75 19.34 13.09
CA GLY A 29 -3.81 19.93 14.04
C GLY A 29 -2.84 18.93 14.66
N LEU A 30 -2.51 17.85 13.93
CA LEU A 30 -1.67 16.76 14.43
C LEU A 30 -0.23 16.81 13.88
N SER A 31 0.18 17.95 13.30
CA SER A 31 1.50 18.08 12.66
C SER A 31 2.67 17.76 13.60
N ASP A 32 2.54 18.04 14.89
CA ASP A 32 3.56 17.77 15.89
C ASP A 32 3.58 16.31 16.35
N LYS A 33 2.57 15.52 15.97
CA LYS A 33 2.46 14.09 16.30
C LYS A 33 3.02 13.19 15.21
N PHE A 34 3.29 13.74 14.02
CA PHE A 34 3.76 12.96 12.87
C PHE A 34 4.98 13.59 12.23
N GLU A 35 5.93 12.75 11.88
CA GLU A 35 7.08 13.14 11.08
C GLU A 35 6.81 12.75 9.62
N ILE A 36 6.73 13.76 8.75
CA ILE A 36 6.43 13.56 7.33
C ILE A 36 7.72 13.62 6.53
N GLN A 37 8.12 12.48 5.98
CA GLN A 37 9.30 12.34 5.14
C GLN A 37 8.89 12.13 3.69
N LYS A 38 9.87 12.04 2.79
CA LYS A 38 9.63 11.92 1.35
C LYS A 38 8.74 10.72 0.98
N ASN A 39 9.03 9.57 1.56
CA ASN A 39 8.32 8.31 1.26
C ASN A 39 7.73 7.65 2.50
N THR A 40 7.63 8.35 3.61
CA THR A 40 7.21 7.77 4.89
C THR A 40 6.52 8.81 5.75
N ILE A 41 5.49 8.39 6.46
CA ILE A 41 4.86 9.19 7.51
C ILE A 41 4.92 8.39 8.79
N ILE A 42 5.53 8.95 9.85
CA ILE A 42 5.79 8.25 11.10
C ILE A 42 5.04 8.94 12.23
N HIS A 43 4.32 8.14 13.04
CA HIS A 43 3.74 8.62 14.29
C HIS A 43 4.83 8.64 15.36
N VAL A 44 5.15 9.82 15.88
CA VAL A 44 6.32 10.03 16.73
C VAL A 44 6.28 9.20 18.02
N ASP A 45 5.13 9.16 18.68
CA ASP A 45 5.01 8.52 20.00
C ASP A 45 5.08 6.98 19.94
N THR A 46 4.51 6.37 18.90
CA THR A 46 4.40 4.90 18.81
C THR A 46 5.39 4.27 17.85
N GLY A 47 5.98 5.06 16.93
CA GLY A 47 6.81 4.55 15.86
C GLY A 47 6.01 3.89 14.74
N SER A 48 4.68 3.93 14.78
CA SER A 48 3.84 3.44 13.69
C SER A 48 4.14 4.25 12.42
N GLU A 49 4.16 3.58 11.27
CA GLU A 49 4.56 4.24 10.03
C GLU A 49 3.73 3.78 8.83
N PHE A 50 3.60 4.70 7.87
CA PHE A 50 3.12 4.39 6.52
C PHE A 50 4.27 4.60 5.56
N ILE A 51 4.52 3.61 4.72
CA ILE A 51 5.58 3.61 3.72
C ILE A 51 4.93 3.65 2.33
N PHE A 52 5.45 4.51 1.45
CA PHE A 52 4.84 4.76 0.13
C PHE A 52 5.82 4.39 -0.98
N TYR A 53 5.49 3.35 -1.77
CA TYR A 53 6.31 2.87 -2.86
C TYR A 53 5.53 2.67 -4.14
N GLY A 54 6.18 2.94 -5.30
CA GLY A 54 5.68 2.55 -6.60
C GLY A 54 6.09 1.12 -6.95
N THR A 55 5.17 0.33 -7.48
CA THR A 55 5.45 -1.06 -7.84
C THR A 55 6.29 -1.19 -9.11
N GLU A 56 6.28 -0.18 -9.97
CA GLU A 56 6.99 -0.24 -11.24
C GLU A 56 8.52 -0.15 -11.09
N ARG A 57 9.01 0.74 -10.21
CA ARG A 57 10.45 0.98 -10.06
C ARG A 57 11.02 0.62 -8.70
N ASN A 58 10.19 0.61 -7.67
CA ASN A 58 10.62 0.42 -6.29
C ASN A 58 10.27 -0.96 -5.74
N ILE A 59 10.03 -1.92 -6.61
CA ILE A 59 9.60 -3.26 -6.21
C ILE A 59 10.64 -3.95 -5.30
N ASP A 60 11.92 -3.72 -5.54
CA ASP A 60 12.98 -4.29 -4.72
C ASP A 60 13.00 -3.71 -3.31
N ASP A 61 12.67 -2.42 -3.18
CA ASP A 61 12.54 -1.78 -1.86
C ASP A 61 11.37 -2.38 -1.08
N ILE A 62 10.27 -2.66 -1.78
CA ILE A 62 9.09 -3.33 -1.20
C ILE A 62 9.48 -4.73 -0.72
N LYS A 63 10.27 -5.45 -1.51
CA LYS A 63 10.73 -6.80 -1.18
C LYS A 63 11.47 -6.85 0.14
N GLY A 64 12.23 -5.81 0.49
CA GLY A 64 12.94 -5.71 1.75
C GLY A 64 12.06 -5.33 2.94
N THR A 65 10.80 -4.98 2.71
CA THR A 65 9.88 -4.58 3.75
C THR A 65 9.23 -5.81 4.40
N SER A 66 9.19 -5.86 5.73
CA SER A 66 8.60 -6.97 6.46
C SER A 66 7.67 -6.46 7.57
N ASP A 67 6.92 -7.39 8.17
CA ASP A 67 6.02 -7.11 9.29
C ASP A 67 4.98 -6.03 8.97
N VAL A 68 4.47 -6.07 7.75
CA VAL A 68 3.42 -5.15 7.32
C VAL A 68 2.07 -5.59 7.90
N ASP A 69 1.41 -4.67 8.59
CA ASP A 69 0.08 -4.92 9.17
C ASP A 69 -1.04 -4.59 8.19
N ILE A 70 -0.85 -3.54 7.40
CA ILE A 70 -1.83 -3.11 6.40
C ILE A 70 -1.12 -2.89 5.07
N LEU A 71 -1.62 -3.56 4.03
CA LEU A 71 -1.18 -3.34 2.66
C LEU A 71 -2.29 -2.62 1.91
N TRP A 72 -2.00 -1.44 1.38
CA TRP A 72 -2.94 -0.62 0.61
C TRP A 72 -2.40 -0.49 -0.81
N VAL A 73 -3.11 -1.06 -1.79
CA VAL A 73 -2.68 -1.03 -3.19
C VAL A 73 -3.71 -0.27 -4.02
N GLU A 74 -3.30 0.86 -4.58
CA GLU A 74 -4.12 1.64 -5.52
C GLU A 74 -3.84 1.22 -6.96
N GLU A 75 -4.83 1.35 -7.82
CA GLU A 75 -4.78 0.91 -9.21
C GLU A 75 -4.36 -0.56 -9.32
N ALA A 76 -4.94 -1.40 -8.46
CA ALA A 76 -4.56 -2.81 -8.37
C ALA A 76 -4.86 -3.59 -9.66
N GLU A 77 -5.72 -3.08 -10.54
CA GLU A 77 -5.97 -3.67 -11.86
C GLU A 77 -4.70 -3.69 -12.73
N LYS A 78 -3.71 -2.86 -12.40
CA LYS A 78 -2.43 -2.80 -13.11
C LYS A 78 -1.37 -3.69 -12.47
N LEU A 79 -1.69 -4.34 -11.36
CA LEU A 79 -0.78 -5.22 -10.65
C LEU A 79 -0.60 -6.52 -11.42
N THR A 80 0.64 -6.90 -11.71
CA THR A 80 0.95 -8.15 -12.39
C THR A 80 1.15 -9.28 -11.38
N GLU A 81 1.11 -10.53 -11.86
CA GLU A 81 1.39 -11.70 -11.04
C GLU A 81 2.79 -11.62 -10.43
N ASP A 82 3.78 -11.22 -11.23
CA ASP A 82 5.16 -11.10 -10.77
C ASP A 82 5.30 -10.08 -9.63
N GLN A 83 4.59 -8.96 -9.74
CA GLN A 83 4.58 -7.95 -8.70
C GLN A 83 3.88 -8.45 -7.43
N TRP A 84 2.76 -9.17 -7.58
CA TRP A 84 2.04 -9.73 -6.43
C TRP A 84 2.88 -10.76 -5.67
N VAL A 85 3.65 -11.58 -6.38
CA VAL A 85 4.55 -12.56 -5.76
C VAL A 85 5.57 -11.88 -4.83
N ILE A 86 5.95 -10.64 -5.13
CA ILE A 86 6.88 -9.86 -4.31
C ILE A 86 6.16 -9.13 -3.18
N ILE A 87 5.01 -8.50 -3.47
CA ILE A 87 4.27 -7.69 -2.50
C ILE A 87 3.54 -8.55 -1.48
N GLY A 88 2.90 -9.63 -1.92
CA GLY A 88 2.09 -10.47 -1.06
C GLY A 88 2.79 -10.95 0.21
N PRO A 89 4.03 -11.46 0.13
CA PRO A 89 4.76 -11.93 1.31
C PRO A 89 5.06 -10.87 2.36
N THR A 90 4.90 -9.58 2.09
CA THR A 90 5.07 -8.54 3.10
C THR A 90 4.01 -8.60 4.20
N ILE A 91 2.83 -9.17 3.91
CA ILE A 91 1.73 -9.32 4.85
C ILE A 91 1.69 -10.74 5.41
N ARG A 92 2.76 -11.16 6.08
CA ARG A 92 2.86 -12.50 6.67
C ARG A 92 2.28 -12.61 8.06
N LYS A 93 2.11 -11.48 8.73
CA LYS A 93 1.63 -11.46 10.11
C LYS A 93 0.19 -11.96 10.19
N GLU A 94 -0.12 -12.68 11.26
CA GLU A 94 -1.49 -12.95 11.63
C GLU A 94 -2.22 -11.61 11.85
N ASP A 95 -3.47 -11.54 11.46
CA ASP A 95 -4.31 -10.33 11.57
C ASP A 95 -3.87 -9.16 10.68
N SER A 96 -3.02 -9.40 9.68
CA SER A 96 -2.73 -8.37 8.69
C SER A 96 -3.88 -8.23 7.68
N LEU A 97 -3.97 -7.05 7.07
CA LEU A 97 -5.05 -6.69 6.17
C LEU A 97 -4.50 -6.18 4.84
N ALA A 98 -5.05 -6.67 3.74
CA ALA A 98 -4.76 -6.14 2.42
C ALA A 98 -5.99 -5.45 1.84
N ILE A 99 -5.83 -4.22 1.39
CA ILE A 99 -6.88 -3.43 0.74
C ILE A 99 -6.45 -3.16 -0.70
N LEU A 100 -7.22 -3.68 -1.65
CA LEU A 100 -6.93 -3.53 -3.08
C LEU A 100 -8.01 -2.66 -3.72
N LEU A 101 -7.62 -1.49 -4.22
CA LEU A 101 -8.52 -0.56 -4.92
C LEU A 101 -8.31 -0.70 -6.42
N PHE A 102 -9.35 -1.04 -7.16
CA PHE A 102 -9.23 -1.26 -8.59
C PHE A 102 -10.55 -1.04 -9.33
N ASN A 103 -10.43 -0.78 -10.63
CA ASN A 103 -11.56 -0.74 -11.55
C ASN A 103 -11.53 -2.01 -12.40
N PRO A 104 -12.51 -2.90 -12.31
CA PRO A 104 -12.51 -4.15 -13.07
C PRO A 104 -12.87 -3.87 -14.54
N LYS A 105 -11.86 -3.54 -15.35
CA LYS A 105 -12.06 -3.25 -16.77
C LYS A 105 -12.11 -4.50 -17.63
N LEU A 106 -11.26 -5.48 -17.31
CA LEU A 106 -11.14 -6.72 -18.08
C LEU A 106 -11.14 -7.90 -17.13
N VAL A 107 -11.87 -8.96 -17.48
CA VAL A 107 -11.89 -10.21 -16.70
C VAL A 107 -10.54 -10.92 -16.73
N THR A 108 -9.65 -10.54 -17.63
CA THR A 108 -8.29 -11.07 -17.75
C THR A 108 -7.30 -10.39 -16.81
N ASP A 109 -7.68 -9.29 -16.15
CA ASP A 109 -6.80 -8.63 -15.18
C ASP A 109 -6.50 -9.58 -14.02
N TYR A 110 -5.24 -9.61 -13.58
CA TYR A 110 -4.80 -10.52 -12.53
C TYR A 110 -5.62 -10.38 -11.26
N VAL A 111 -5.84 -9.15 -10.81
CA VAL A 111 -6.61 -8.89 -9.58
C VAL A 111 -8.06 -9.34 -9.74
N TRP A 112 -8.70 -9.00 -10.87
CA TRP A 112 -10.07 -9.43 -11.14
C TRP A 112 -10.18 -10.94 -11.12
N LYS A 113 -9.27 -11.62 -11.84
CA LYS A 113 -9.29 -13.07 -11.98
C LYS A 113 -9.05 -13.79 -10.66
N ASN A 114 -8.14 -13.28 -9.83
CA ASN A 114 -7.70 -13.99 -8.62
C ASN A 114 -8.38 -13.53 -7.34
N PHE A 115 -8.96 -12.34 -7.30
CA PHE A 115 -9.58 -11.80 -6.08
C PHE A 115 -11.08 -11.58 -6.17
N VAL A 116 -11.63 -11.51 -7.38
CA VAL A 116 -13.09 -11.34 -7.59
C VAL A 116 -13.71 -12.62 -8.11
N VAL A 117 -13.15 -13.20 -9.18
CA VAL A 117 -13.69 -14.43 -9.78
C VAL A 117 -13.33 -15.66 -8.94
N ASN A 118 -12.09 -15.77 -8.49
CA ASN A 118 -11.58 -16.88 -7.66
C ASN A 118 -10.95 -16.32 -6.38
N PRO A 119 -11.74 -15.80 -5.42
CA PRO A 119 -11.17 -15.19 -4.22
C PRO A 119 -10.42 -16.23 -3.38
N PRO A 120 -9.23 -15.87 -2.84
CA PRO A 120 -8.54 -16.74 -1.92
C PRO A 120 -9.29 -16.84 -0.59
N PRO A 121 -8.99 -17.87 0.23
CA PRO A 121 -9.60 -17.99 1.55
C PRO A 121 -9.40 -16.73 2.39
N HIS A 122 -10.40 -16.38 3.18
CA HIS A 122 -10.37 -15.22 4.09
C HIS A 122 -10.31 -13.85 3.40
N THR A 123 -10.81 -13.78 2.18
CA THR A 123 -10.89 -12.51 1.45
C THR A 123 -12.22 -11.80 1.66
#